data_501e90895cd639b4756056b028f796a6
#
_entry.id   501e90895cd639b4756056b028f796a6
#
_cell.length_a   1.000
_cell.length_b   1.000
_cell.length_c   1.000
_cell.angle_alpha   90.00
_cell.angle_beta   90.00
_cell.angle_gamma   90.00
#
_symmetry.space_group_name_H-M   'P 1'
#
loop_
_entity.id
_entity.type
_entity.pdbx_description
1 polymer ?
#
loop_
_entity_poly.entity_id
_entity_poly.type
_entity_poly.pdbx_seq_one_letter_code
_entity_poly.pdbx_strand_id
1 'polypeptide(L)'
;FVFYSLERLLKHIESPKDLKKLNLDELPKLAQELREFIIDIVSTKEGHLGASLGVVELTIALHYVFNAPYDKLIWDVGHQAYGHKILTGRKEIFDTNRQLGGISGFPKRSESEYDDFGTGHSSTAISAILGMAMASKLKGNINRQHIAVVGDASIASGMAFEGLNHLGVTDVNALIVLNDNAIGIDPSVGALKKYLTNVKAGTAKDENIFECL
;
A
#
# COMPACT_ATOMS: atom_id res chain seq x y z
N PHE A 1 19.43 -4.48 32.42
CA PHE A 1 18.42 -4.47 31.35
C PHE A 1 17.11 -4.12 32.00
N VAL A 2 16.69 -2.86 31.89
CA VAL A 2 15.36 -2.40 32.34
C VAL A 2 14.42 -2.62 31.19
N PHE A 3 13.65 -3.72 31.23
CA PHE A 3 12.50 -3.89 30.36
C PHE A 3 11.43 -2.90 30.82
N TYR A 4 11.36 -1.74 30.19
CA TYR A 4 10.13 -0.96 30.21
C TYR A 4 9.07 -1.75 29.45
N SER A 5 8.19 -2.40 30.20
CA SER A 5 6.89 -2.90 29.70
C SER A 5 6.01 -1.70 29.38
N LEU A 6 6.39 -0.91 28.39
CA LEU A 6 5.47 0.02 27.76
C LEU A 6 4.45 -0.84 27.03
N GLU A 7 3.18 -0.68 27.42
CA GLU A 7 2.08 -1.35 26.77
C GLU A 7 2.17 -1.15 25.26
N ARG A 8 2.30 -2.27 24.50
CA ARG A 8 2.49 -2.19 23.04
C ARG A 8 1.19 -1.76 22.40
N LEU A 9 1.19 -0.65 21.67
CA LEU A 9 0.02 -0.12 20.94
C LEU A 9 -0.51 -1.13 19.94
N LEU A 10 0.39 -1.78 19.17
CA LEU A 10 0.02 -2.75 18.14
C LEU A 10 -0.81 -3.92 18.70
N LYS A 11 -0.62 -4.28 19.97
CA LYS A 11 -1.41 -5.33 20.63
C LYS A 11 -2.91 -5.03 20.62
N HIS A 12 -3.29 -3.77 20.71
CA HIS A 12 -4.68 -3.31 20.80
C HIS A 12 -5.29 -2.94 19.43
N ILE A 13 -4.51 -3.06 18.35
CA ILE A 13 -5.00 -2.78 16.99
C ILE A 13 -5.46 -4.07 16.34
N GLU A 14 -6.76 -4.25 16.20
CA GLU A 14 -7.39 -5.34 15.46
C GLU A 14 -7.93 -4.87 14.11
N SER A 15 -8.21 -3.58 13.98
CA SER A 15 -8.78 -3.00 12.77
C SER A 15 -8.34 -1.54 12.59
N PRO A 16 -8.52 -0.96 11.40
CA PRO A 16 -8.30 0.48 11.19
C PRO A 16 -9.12 1.38 12.12
N LYS A 17 -10.25 0.89 12.65
CA LYS A 17 -11.05 1.64 13.62
C LYS A 17 -10.30 1.85 14.94
N ASP A 18 -9.49 0.86 15.35
CA ASP A 18 -8.70 0.97 16.57
C ASP A 18 -7.49 1.90 16.35
N LEU A 19 -6.85 1.79 15.19
CA LEU A 19 -5.78 2.70 14.78
C LEU A 19 -6.21 4.16 14.84
N LYS A 20 -7.43 4.48 14.38
CA LYS A 20 -7.98 5.85 14.38
C LYS A 20 -8.27 6.43 15.77
N LYS A 21 -8.22 5.62 16.82
CA LYS A 21 -8.37 6.09 18.23
C LYS A 21 -7.06 6.64 18.79
N LEU A 22 -5.92 6.35 18.15
CA LEU A 22 -4.63 6.86 18.57
C LEU A 22 -4.47 8.34 18.25
N ASN A 23 -3.71 9.04 19.09
CA ASN A 23 -3.27 10.40 18.80
C ASN A 23 -2.15 10.39 17.76
N LEU A 24 -1.95 11.51 17.07
CA LEU A 24 -0.92 11.62 16.02
C LEU A 24 0.51 11.39 16.54
N ASP A 25 0.79 11.76 17.77
CA ASP A 25 2.10 11.58 18.44
C ASP A 25 2.38 10.12 18.84
N GLU A 26 1.35 9.25 18.86
CA GLU A 26 1.50 7.80 19.09
C GLU A 26 1.83 7.02 17.81
N LEU A 27 1.52 7.57 16.63
CA LEU A 27 1.73 6.87 15.35
C LEU A 27 3.20 6.49 15.07
N PRO A 28 4.22 7.31 15.38
CA PRO A 28 5.61 6.90 15.25
C PRO A 28 5.98 5.69 16.11
N LYS A 29 5.43 5.59 17.32
CA LYS A 29 5.62 4.42 18.19
C LYS A 29 4.97 3.17 17.58
N LEU A 30 3.74 3.29 17.08
CA LEU A 30 3.06 2.20 16.38
C LEU A 30 3.86 1.76 15.14
N ALA A 31 4.44 2.70 14.38
CA ALA A 31 5.26 2.38 13.22
C ALA A 31 6.50 1.54 13.62
N GLN A 32 7.15 1.88 14.71
CA GLN A 32 8.28 1.12 15.24
C GLN A 32 7.84 -0.30 15.65
N GLU A 33 6.74 -0.43 16.38
CA GLU A 33 6.21 -1.72 16.83
C GLU A 33 5.80 -2.62 15.65
N LEU A 34 5.18 -2.03 14.61
CA LEU A 34 4.80 -2.74 13.40
C LEU A 34 6.03 -3.23 12.61
N ARG A 35 7.10 -2.41 12.53
CA ARG A 35 8.39 -2.84 11.95
C ARG A 35 8.99 -4.03 12.69
N GLU A 36 9.08 -3.92 14.01
CA GLU A 36 9.63 -5.00 14.84
C GLU A 36 8.84 -6.28 14.65
N PHE A 37 7.52 -6.21 14.64
CA PHE A 37 6.65 -7.36 14.40
C PHE A 37 6.89 -8.01 13.03
N ILE A 38 7.02 -7.21 11.96
CA ILE A 38 7.31 -7.71 10.62
C ILE A 38 8.70 -8.37 10.58
N ILE A 39 9.71 -7.75 11.19
CA ILE A 39 11.07 -8.27 11.24
C ILE A 39 11.10 -9.60 11.98
N ASP A 40 10.49 -9.69 13.17
CA ASP A 40 10.48 -10.90 14.00
C ASP A 40 9.92 -12.11 13.24
N ILE A 41 8.85 -11.93 12.47
CA ILE A 41 8.24 -13.01 11.71
C ILE A 41 9.02 -13.32 10.44
N VAL A 42 9.33 -12.31 9.63
CA VAL A 42 9.92 -12.51 8.29
C VAL A 42 11.41 -12.88 8.38
N SER A 43 12.11 -12.54 9.47
CA SER A 43 13.52 -12.97 9.67
C SER A 43 13.67 -14.50 9.77
N THR A 44 12.61 -15.19 10.16
CA THR A 44 12.61 -16.66 10.32
C THR A 44 11.87 -17.38 9.18
N LYS A 45 11.28 -16.62 8.25
CA LYS A 45 10.46 -17.16 7.17
C LYS A 45 10.70 -16.38 5.88
N GLU A 46 10.37 -16.97 4.75
CA GLU A 46 10.44 -16.29 3.46
C GLU A 46 9.43 -15.15 3.37
N GLY A 47 9.82 -14.02 2.77
CA GLY A 47 8.91 -12.90 2.57
C GLY A 47 9.56 -11.65 1.97
N HIS A 48 8.72 -10.65 1.69
CA HIS A 48 9.11 -9.36 1.13
C HIS A 48 9.45 -8.36 2.26
N LEU A 49 10.56 -8.57 2.97
CA LEU A 49 10.92 -7.79 4.15
C LEU A 49 11.15 -6.31 3.78
N GLY A 50 12.10 -6.03 2.92
CA GLY A 50 12.49 -4.64 2.58
C GLY A 50 11.34 -3.83 2.01
N ALA A 51 10.56 -4.42 1.09
CA ALA A 51 9.41 -3.77 0.49
C ALA A 51 8.33 -3.41 1.54
N SER A 52 8.09 -4.29 2.51
CA SER A 52 7.08 -4.05 3.55
C SER A 52 7.56 -3.06 4.62
N LEU A 53 8.85 -3.07 4.97
CA LEU A 53 9.42 -2.10 5.92
C LEU A 53 9.43 -0.67 5.38
N GLY A 54 9.62 -0.50 4.07
CA GLY A 54 9.65 0.80 3.40
C GLY A 54 8.31 1.54 3.36
N VAL A 55 7.21 0.86 3.65
CA VAL A 55 5.86 1.44 3.58
C VAL A 55 5.08 1.38 4.90
N VAL A 56 5.75 1.17 6.02
CA VAL A 56 5.10 1.07 7.33
C VAL A 56 4.34 2.34 7.66
N GLU A 57 4.98 3.51 7.59
CA GLU A 57 4.35 4.81 7.87
C GLU A 57 3.25 5.12 6.85
N LEU A 58 3.49 4.85 5.57
CA LEU A 58 2.49 5.01 4.52
C LEU A 58 1.26 4.15 4.82
N THR A 59 1.45 2.90 5.21
CA THR A 59 0.34 1.99 5.54
C THR A 59 -0.48 2.50 6.72
N ILE A 60 0.19 2.95 7.79
CA ILE A 60 -0.47 3.55 8.95
C ILE A 60 -1.23 4.81 8.53
N ALA A 61 -0.61 5.71 7.77
CA ALA A 61 -1.24 6.95 7.32
C ALA A 61 -2.49 6.67 6.47
N LEU A 62 -2.42 5.75 5.52
CA LEU A 62 -3.56 5.38 4.68
C LEU A 62 -4.73 4.84 5.52
N HIS A 63 -4.47 3.94 6.46
CA HIS A 63 -5.52 3.41 7.34
C HIS A 63 -6.00 4.39 8.40
N TYR A 64 -5.18 5.37 8.76
CA TYR A 64 -5.58 6.44 9.68
C TYR A 64 -6.51 7.46 9.01
N VAL A 65 -6.23 7.82 7.76
CA VAL A 65 -6.97 8.85 7.01
C VAL A 65 -8.23 8.26 6.36
N PHE A 66 -8.09 7.19 5.58
CA PHE A 66 -9.17 6.60 4.80
C PHE A 66 -10.00 5.59 5.60
N ASN A 67 -11.26 5.41 5.21
CA ASN A 67 -12.24 4.59 5.92
C ASN A 67 -12.39 3.20 5.28
N ALA A 68 -11.30 2.42 5.23
CA ALA A 68 -11.41 1.03 4.78
C ALA A 68 -12.30 0.20 5.73
N PRO A 69 -13.14 -0.72 5.22
CA PRO A 69 -13.25 -1.17 3.82
C PRO A 69 -14.27 -0.37 2.98
N TYR A 70 -14.87 0.71 3.52
CA TYR A 70 -15.76 1.57 2.72
C TYR A 70 -14.98 2.22 1.58
N ASP A 71 -13.87 2.92 1.88
CA ASP A 71 -12.92 3.39 0.89
C ASP A 71 -12.12 2.20 0.35
N LYS A 72 -11.71 2.27 -0.91
CA LYS A 72 -11.06 1.18 -1.62
C LYS A 72 -9.55 1.37 -1.66
N LEU A 73 -8.79 0.37 -1.22
CA LEU A 73 -7.34 0.40 -1.17
C LEU A 73 -6.75 -0.83 -1.87
N ILE A 74 -5.98 -0.59 -2.93
CA ILE A 74 -5.29 -1.62 -3.70
C ILE A 74 -3.78 -1.44 -3.56
N TRP A 75 -3.08 -2.52 -3.24
CA TRP A 75 -1.62 -2.61 -3.24
C TRP A 75 -1.17 -3.28 -4.53
N ASP A 76 -0.52 -2.54 -5.43
CA ASP A 76 -0.01 -3.13 -6.67
C ASP A 76 0.99 -4.26 -6.37
N VAL A 77 0.93 -5.36 -7.10
CA VAL A 77 1.59 -6.64 -6.77
C VAL A 77 1.15 -7.22 -5.42
N GLY A 78 1.11 -6.41 -4.37
CA GLY A 78 0.76 -6.81 -3.01
C GLY A 78 1.95 -7.20 -2.12
N HIS A 79 3.19 -7.12 -2.63
CA HIS A 79 4.40 -7.43 -1.87
C HIS A 79 4.69 -6.44 -0.74
N GLN A 80 4.07 -5.26 -0.77
CA GLN A 80 4.17 -4.19 0.24
C GLN A 80 3.02 -4.25 1.28
N ALA A 81 2.16 -5.27 1.25
CA ALA A 81 0.90 -5.28 2.00
C ALA A 81 0.98 -5.97 3.38
N TYR A 82 2.17 -6.24 3.93
CA TYR A 82 2.26 -6.92 5.23
C TYR A 82 1.69 -6.06 6.36
N GLY A 83 2.04 -4.79 6.44
CA GLY A 83 1.46 -3.85 7.40
C GLY A 83 -0.06 -3.75 7.26
N HIS A 84 -0.57 -3.69 6.01
CA HIS A 84 -2.00 -3.72 5.73
C HIS A 84 -2.68 -4.96 6.32
N LYS A 85 -2.13 -6.16 6.09
CA LYS A 85 -2.69 -7.40 6.65
C LYS A 85 -2.71 -7.39 8.18
N ILE A 86 -1.61 -6.96 8.80
CA ILE A 86 -1.47 -6.90 10.25
C ILE A 86 -2.50 -5.95 10.87
N LEU A 87 -2.65 -4.74 10.28
CA LEU A 87 -3.58 -3.71 10.78
C LEU A 87 -5.05 -3.98 10.43
N THR A 88 -5.34 -5.02 9.66
CA THR A 88 -6.69 -5.40 9.21
C THR A 88 -7.10 -6.81 9.68
N GLY A 89 -6.75 -7.16 10.91
CA GLY A 89 -7.27 -8.34 11.62
C GLY A 89 -6.53 -9.64 11.37
N ARG A 90 -5.35 -9.63 10.74
CA ARG A 90 -4.56 -10.85 10.48
C ARG A 90 -3.27 -10.93 11.31
N LYS A 91 -3.15 -10.08 12.32
CA LYS A 91 -1.97 -10.02 13.20
C LYS A 91 -1.69 -11.36 13.87
N GLU A 92 -2.68 -11.97 14.51
CA GLU A 92 -2.54 -13.19 15.29
C GLU A 92 -2.18 -14.42 14.46
N ILE A 93 -2.50 -14.39 13.16
CA ILE A 93 -2.22 -15.48 12.23
C ILE A 93 -1.13 -15.12 11.21
N PHE A 94 -0.48 -13.97 11.37
CA PHE A 94 0.49 -13.48 10.39
C PHE A 94 1.75 -14.36 10.30
N ASP A 95 2.04 -15.12 11.33
CA ASP A 95 3.11 -16.12 11.34
C ASP A 95 2.89 -17.26 10.33
N THR A 96 1.65 -17.44 9.84
CA THR A 96 1.29 -18.40 8.78
C THR A 96 1.42 -17.81 7.38
N ASN A 97 1.84 -16.54 7.24
CA ASN A 97 1.95 -15.86 5.96
C ASN A 97 2.88 -16.61 5.01
N ARG A 98 2.41 -16.90 3.77
CA ARG A 98 3.10 -17.69 2.74
C ARG A 98 3.31 -19.17 3.08
N GLN A 99 2.75 -19.68 4.17
CA GLN A 99 2.83 -21.09 4.52
C GLN A 99 1.68 -21.89 3.90
N LEU A 100 1.90 -23.17 3.66
CA LEU A 100 0.84 -24.08 3.18
C LEU A 100 -0.31 -24.13 4.21
N GLY A 101 -1.52 -23.82 3.76
CA GLY A 101 -2.70 -23.75 4.63
C GLY A 101 -2.81 -22.44 5.45
N GLY A 102 -1.81 -21.56 5.35
CA GLY A 102 -1.82 -20.23 5.99
C GLY A 102 -2.38 -19.14 5.09
N ILE A 103 -2.15 -17.89 5.50
CA ILE A 103 -2.58 -16.72 4.71
C ILE A 103 -1.65 -16.48 3.52
N SER A 104 -2.22 -15.90 2.45
CA SER A 104 -1.49 -15.53 1.24
C SER A 104 -0.41 -14.47 1.50
N GLY A 105 0.69 -14.53 0.78
CA GLY A 105 1.71 -13.46 0.79
C GLY A 105 1.26 -12.13 0.16
N PHE A 106 0.10 -12.14 -0.51
CA PHE A 106 -0.51 -11.00 -1.18
C PHE A 106 -1.94 -10.78 -0.70
N PRO A 107 -2.54 -9.59 -0.86
CA PRO A 107 -3.95 -9.36 -0.62
C PRO A 107 -4.82 -10.37 -1.39
N LYS A 108 -5.82 -10.93 -0.69
CA LYS A 108 -6.70 -11.95 -1.24
C LYS A 108 -8.13 -11.76 -0.70
N ARG A 109 -9.07 -11.47 -1.59
CA ARG A 109 -10.45 -11.13 -1.25
C ARG A 109 -11.18 -12.17 -0.38
N SER A 110 -10.79 -13.44 -0.47
CA SER A 110 -11.37 -14.51 0.37
C SER A 110 -10.80 -14.54 1.79
N GLU A 111 -9.76 -13.74 2.10
CA GLU A 111 -9.14 -13.68 3.43
C GLU A 111 -9.67 -12.52 4.27
N SER A 112 -10.04 -11.41 3.63
CA SER A 112 -10.45 -10.21 4.35
C SER A 112 -11.32 -9.29 3.50
N GLU A 113 -12.31 -8.65 4.13
CA GLU A 113 -13.11 -7.59 3.53
C GLU A 113 -12.29 -6.33 3.18
N TYR A 114 -11.09 -6.19 3.77
CA TYR A 114 -10.17 -5.09 3.50
C TYR A 114 -9.31 -5.33 2.25
N ASP A 115 -9.30 -6.54 1.70
CA ASP A 115 -8.59 -6.88 0.46
C ASP A 115 -9.52 -6.65 -0.73
N ASP A 116 -9.63 -5.42 -1.19
CA ASP A 116 -10.56 -5.00 -2.26
C ASP A 116 -10.28 -5.66 -3.60
N PHE A 117 -9.02 -6.06 -3.86
CA PHE A 117 -8.59 -6.69 -5.11
C PHE A 117 -7.56 -7.79 -4.83
N GLY A 118 -7.68 -8.91 -5.53
CA GLY A 118 -6.68 -9.98 -5.48
C GLY A 118 -5.47 -9.57 -6.31
N THR A 119 -4.30 -9.51 -5.66
CA THR A 119 -3.06 -9.05 -6.28
C THR A 119 -2.04 -10.17 -6.47
N GLY A 120 -0.92 -9.87 -7.10
CA GLY A 120 0.16 -10.80 -7.42
C GLY A 120 0.89 -10.42 -8.72
N HIS A 121 0.19 -9.78 -9.65
CA HIS A 121 0.76 -9.25 -10.90
C HIS A 121 0.96 -7.73 -10.77
N SER A 122 2.09 -7.25 -11.30
CA SER A 122 2.41 -5.81 -11.31
C SER A 122 1.51 -5.03 -12.27
N SER A 123 1.36 -3.73 -11.98
CA SER A 123 0.78 -2.72 -12.87
C SER A 123 -0.74 -2.82 -13.09
N THR A 124 -1.41 -3.68 -12.32
CA THR A 124 -2.86 -3.91 -12.46
C THR A 124 -3.70 -2.96 -11.60
N ALA A 125 -3.11 -2.38 -10.55
CA ALA A 125 -3.84 -1.65 -9.52
C ALA A 125 -4.52 -0.38 -10.05
N ILE A 126 -3.91 0.35 -10.99
CA ILE A 126 -4.45 1.60 -11.52
C ILE A 126 -5.75 1.34 -12.29
N SER A 127 -5.74 0.40 -13.23
CA SER A 127 -6.95 0.04 -13.99
C SER A 127 -8.04 -0.56 -13.09
N ALA A 128 -7.65 -1.35 -12.08
CA ALA A 128 -8.58 -1.93 -11.12
C ALA A 128 -9.25 -0.84 -10.27
N ILE A 129 -8.48 0.12 -9.73
CA ILE A 129 -9.03 1.21 -8.91
C ILE A 129 -9.90 2.15 -9.73
N LEU A 130 -9.53 2.43 -11.00
CA LEU A 130 -10.35 3.20 -11.94
C LEU A 130 -11.70 2.54 -12.13
N GLY A 131 -11.75 1.24 -12.41
CA GLY A 131 -13.00 0.50 -12.55
C GLY A 131 -13.88 0.56 -11.30
N MET A 132 -13.28 0.45 -10.11
CA MET A 132 -14.01 0.59 -8.84
C MET A 132 -14.53 2.00 -8.62
N ALA A 133 -13.75 3.03 -8.96
CA ALA A 133 -14.15 4.42 -8.84
C ALA A 133 -15.32 4.76 -9.79
N MET A 134 -15.24 4.30 -11.03
CA MET A 134 -16.34 4.43 -12.00
C MET A 134 -17.61 3.72 -11.52
N ALA A 135 -17.48 2.49 -11.00
CA ALA A 135 -18.61 1.75 -10.45
C ALA A 135 -19.22 2.46 -9.22
N SER A 136 -18.39 3.05 -8.37
CA SER A 136 -18.84 3.84 -7.21
C SER A 136 -19.62 5.09 -7.66
N LYS A 137 -19.12 5.81 -8.65
CA LYS A 137 -19.79 6.97 -9.24
C LYS A 137 -21.16 6.59 -9.83
N LEU A 138 -21.22 5.52 -10.63
CA LEU A 138 -22.47 5.03 -11.22
C LEU A 138 -23.50 4.60 -10.15
N LYS A 139 -23.05 4.13 -9.00
CA LYS A 139 -23.91 3.75 -7.85
C LYS A 139 -24.24 4.92 -6.93
N GLY A 140 -23.80 6.14 -7.24
CA GLY A 140 -24.03 7.33 -6.41
C GLY A 140 -23.15 7.42 -5.16
N ASN A 141 -22.11 6.57 -5.01
CA ASN A 141 -21.16 6.59 -3.89
C ASN A 141 -20.04 7.62 -4.13
N ILE A 142 -20.41 8.88 -4.36
CA ILE A 142 -19.48 9.94 -4.79
C ILE A 142 -18.43 10.33 -3.74
N ASN A 143 -18.71 10.07 -2.46
CA ASN A 143 -17.77 10.38 -1.35
C ASN A 143 -16.76 9.26 -1.07
N ARG A 144 -16.89 8.11 -1.75
CA ARG A 144 -15.96 7.00 -1.56
C ARG A 144 -14.61 7.33 -2.16
N GLN A 145 -13.55 7.09 -1.39
CA GLN A 145 -12.18 7.26 -1.85
C GLN A 145 -11.68 5.96 -2.49
N HIS A 146 -10.80 6.09 -3.49
CA HIS A 146 -10.24 4.96 -4.21
C HIS A 146 -8.74 5.17 -4.33
N ILE A 147 -7.95 4.31 -3.70
CA ILE A 147 -6.51 4.48 -3.53
C ILE A 147 -5.77 3.29 -4.13
N ALA A 148 -4.80 3.54 -4.99
CA ALA A 148 -3.84 2.53 -5.45
C ALA A 148 -2.42 2.92 -5.02
N VAL A 149 -1.73 2.01 -4.33
CA VAL A 149 -0.30 2.14 -4.00
C VAL A 149 0.48 1.35 -5.03
N VAL A 150 1.34 2.02 -5.77
CA VAL A 150 2.09 1.48 -6.92
C VAL A 150 3.59 1.71 -6.69
N GLY A 151 4.41 0.69 -6.93
CA GLY A 151 5.86 0.82 -6.88
C GLY A 151 6.43 1.39 -8.19
N ASP A 152 7.63 1.96 -8.12
CA ASP A 152 8.34 2.55 -9.26
C ASP A 152 8.62 1.54 -10.39
N ALA A 153 8.89 0.28 -10.06
CA ALA A 153 9.03 -0.78 -11.05
C ALA A 153 7.70 -1.11 -11.76
N SER A 154 6.59 -1.06 -11.03
CA SER A 154 5.26 -1.34 -11.58
C SER A 154 4.74 -0.23 -12.48
N ILE A 155 4.99 1.04 -12.11
CA ILE A 155 4.51 2.17 -12.92
C ILE A 155 5.23 2.27 -14.27
N ALA A 156 6.39 1.65 -14.41
CA ALA A 156 7.16 1.65 -15.65
C ALA A 156 6.57 0.77 -16.77
N SER A 157 5.50 0.03 -16.51
CA SER A 157 4.89 -0.87 -17.51
C SER A 157 3.80 -0.18 -18.33
N GLY A 158 3.58 -0.69 -19.56
CA GLY A 158 2.55 -0.18 -20.46
C GLY A 158 1.14 -0.19 -19.86
N MET A 159 0.79 -1.22 -19.10
CA MET A 159 -0.53 -1.33 -18.46
C MET A 159 -0.76 -0.23 -17.41
N ALA A 160 0.28 0.19 -16.68
CA ALA A 160 0.17 1.30 -15.74
C ALA A 160 -0.10 2.61 -16.49
N PHE A 161 0.62 2.88 -17.59
CA PHE A 161 0.39 4.07 -18.43
C PHE A 161 -0.98 4.05 -19.11
N GLU A 162 -1.46 2.91 -19.57
CA GLU A 162 -2.81 2.75 -20.09
C GLU A 162 -3.86 3.13 -19.03
N GLY A 163 -3.69 2.64 -17.82
CA GLY A 163 -4.55 2.97 -16.67
C GLY A 163 -4.52 4.46 -16.34
N LEU A 164 -3.35 5.08 -16.30
CA LEU A 164 -3.18 6.52 -16.03
C LEU A 164 -3.81 7.37 -17.12
N ASN A 165 -3.54 7.06 -18.38
CA ASN A 165 -4.12 7.78 -19.53
C ASN A 165 -5.64 7.73 -19.53
N HIS A 166 -6.23 6.60 -19.16
CA HIS A 166 -7.69 6.50 -19.05
C HIS A 166 -8.21 7.24 -17.79
N LEU A 167 -7.51 7.15 -16.67
CA LEU A 167 -7.87 7.84 -15.43
C LEU A 167 -7.89 9.35 -15.61
N GLY A 168 -6.90 9.91 -16.31
CA GLY A 168 -6.74 11.35 -16.52
C GLY A 168 -7.86 12.03 -17.31
N VAL A 169 -8.62 11.29 -18.13
CA VAL A 169 -9.80 11.81 -18.85
C VAL A 169 -11.12 11.60 -18.11
N THR A 170 -11.04 11.07 -16.87
CA THR A 170 -12.22 10.84 -16.02
C THR A 170 -12.26 11.84 -14.87
N ASP A 171 -13.46 12.08 -14.36
CA ASP A 171 -13.71 12.90 -13.18
C ASP A 171 -14.03 12.04 -11.94
N VAL A 172 -13.47 10.85 -11.86
CA VAL A 172 -13.63 9.96 -10.71
C VAL A 172 -12.69 10.33 -9.57
N ASN A 173 -13.11 10.02 -8.35
CA ASN A 173 -12.29 10.24 -7.16
C ASN A 173 -11.32 9.08 -6.98
N ALA A 174 -10.08 9.25 -7.42
CA ALA A 174 -9.01 8.26 -7.26
C ALA A 174 -7.69 8.93 -6.89
N LEU A 175 -6.92 8.27 -6.02
CA LEU A 175 -5.58 8.67 -5.59
C LEU A 175 -4.58 7.57 -5.97
N ILE A 176 -3.59 7.94 -6.77
CA ILE A 176 -2.46 7.07 -7.08
C ILE A 176 -1.27 7.49 -6.22
N VAL A 177 -0.83 6.59 -5.35
CA VAL A 177 0.36 6.79 -4.50
C VAL A 177 1.53 6.06 -5.12
N LEU A 178 2.47 6.80 -5.70
CA LEU A 178 3.72 6.23 -6.20
C LEU A 178 4.74 6.10 -5.07
N ASN A 179 5.06 4.86 -4.70
CA ASN A 179 6.15 4.55 -3.78
C ASN A 179 7.43 4.29 -4.59
N ASP A 180 8.30 5.30 -4.66
CA ASP A 180 9.56 5.24 -5.40
C ASP A 180 10.76 5.19 -4.45
N ASN A 181 11.34 4.00 -4.30
CA ASN A 181 12.60 3.76 -3.61
C ASN A 181 13.77 3.51 -4.58
N ALA A 182 13.53 3.62 -5.88
CA ALA A 182 14.47 3.39 -6.97
C ALA A 182 15.01 1.93 -7.06
N ILE A 183 14.37 1.00 -6.39
CA ILE A 183 14.75 -0.41 -6.34
C ILE A 183 13.50 -1.26 -6.55
N GLY A 184 13.49 -2.03 -7.64
CA GLY A 184 12.56 -3.14 -7.82
C GLY A 184 13.14 -4.42 -7.19
N ILE A 185 13.23 -5.52 -7.95
CA ILE A 185 14.06 -6.67 -7.59
C ILE A 185 15.53 -6.27 -7.74
N ASP A 186 15.84 -5.58 -8.86
CA ASP A 186 17.12 -4.95 -9.17
C ASP A 186 16.98 -3.42 -9.21
N PRO A 187 18.10 -2.67 -9.22
CA PRO A 187 18.06 -1.22 -9.41
C PRO A 187 17.29 -0.84 -10.68
N SER A 188 16.33 0.06 -10.57
CA SER A 188 15.54 0.54 -11.70
C SER A 188 16.42 1.18 -12.76
N VAL A 189 16.08 1.00 -14.05
CA VAL A 189 16.80 1.55 -15.21
C VAL A 189 15.86 2.27 -16.16
N GLY A 190 16.42 2.99 -17.13
CA GLY A 190 15.64 3.61 -18.20
C GLY A 190 15.28 5.08 -17.97
N ALA A 191 14.57 5.65 -18.95
CA ALA A 191 14.27 7.08 -18.99
C ALA A 191 13.35 7.52 -17.85
N LEU A 192 12.33 6.72 -17.51
CA LEU A 192 11.42 7.01 -16.40
C LEU A 192 12.16 7.09 -15.07
N LYS A 193 13.10 6.17 -14.80
CA LYS A 193 13.97 6.24 -13.63
C LYS A 193 14.73 7.55 -13.54
N LYS A 194 15.37 7.96 -14.65
CA LYS A 194 16.09 9.23 -14.74
C LYS A 194 15.16 10.41 -14.47
N TYR A 195 13.98 10.40 -15.06
CA TYR A 195 12.93 11.40 -14.85
C TYR A 195 12.53 11.51 -13.37
N LEU A 196 12.14 10.41 -12.74
CA LEU A 196 11.74 10.37 -11.32
C LEU A 196 12.89 10.83 -10.40
N THR A 197 14.15 10.48 -10.72
CA THR A 197 15.32 10.98 -9.99
C THR A 197 15.44 12.49 -10.07
N ASN A 198 15.23 13.08 -11.26
CA ASN A 198 15.27 14.53 -11.45
C ASN A 198 14.11 15.24 -10.75
N VAL A 199 12.91 14.66 -10.75
CA VAL A 199 11.73 15.17 -10.01
C VAL A 199 12.06 15.23 -8.52
N LYS A 200 12.59 14.16 -7.94
CA LYS A 200 12.99 14.13 -6.52
C LYS A 200 14.07 15.14 -6.17
N ALA A 201 14.99 15.37 -7.09
CA ALA A 201 16.07 16.35 -6.92
C ALA A 201 15.63 17.81 -7.16
N GLY A 202 14.39 18.05 -7.61
CA GLY A 202 13.92 19.39 -8.00
C GLY A 202 14.60 19.92 -9.26
N THR A 203 15.21 19.06 -10.08
CA THR A 203 15.96 19.42 -11.31
C THR A 203 15.24 18.99 -12.58
N ALA A 204 14.03 18.44 -12.46
CA ALA A 204 13.20 18.15 -13.64
C ALA A 204 12.93 19.45 -14.39
N LYS A 205 13.25 19.45 -15.67
CA LYS A 205 12.92 20.54 -16.59
C LYS A 205 11.63 20.13 -17.29
N ASP A 206 10.75 21.09 -17.47
CA ASP A 206 9.51 20.95 -18.21
C ASP A 206 8.35 20.22 -17.48
N GLU A 207 7.19 20.15 -18.15
CA GLU A 207 5.94 19.63 -17.63
C GLU A 207 6.10 18.21 -17.05
N ASN A 208 5.46 18.00 -15.92
CA ASN A 208 5.44 16.70 -15.28
C ASN A 208 4.67 15.72 -16.17
N ILE A 209 5.29 14.61 -16.57
CA ILE A 209 4.64 13.60 -17.43
C ILE A 209 3.27 13.14 -16.88
N PHE A 210 3.11 13.15 -15.57
CA PHE A 210 1.84 12.78 -14.93
C PHE A 210 0.80 13.91 -14.95
N GLU A 211 1.18 15.14 -15.25
CA GLU A 211 0.24 16.26 -15.48
C GLU A 211 -0.36 16.21 -16.89
N CYS A 212 0.32 15.53 -17.81
CA CYS A 212 -0.16 15.32 -19.16
C CYS A 212 -1.09 14.09 -19.27
N LEU A 213 -1.12 13.22 -18.28
CA LEU A 213 -1.94 12.01 -18.22
C LEU A 213 -3.14 12.20 -17.32
#